data_40613a60747aa8910075f4b610fd8f64
#
_entry.id   40613a60747aa8910075f4b610fd8f64
#
_cell.length_a   1.000
_cell.length_b   1.000
_cell.length_c   1.000
_cell.angle_alpha   90.00
_cell.angle_beta   90.00
_cell.angle_gamma   90.00
#
_symmetry.space_group_name_H-M   'P 1'
#
loop_
_entity.id
_entity.type
_entity.pdbx_description
1 polymer ?
#
loop_
_entity_poly.entity_id
_entity_poly.type
_entity_poly.pdbx_seq_one_letter_code
_entity_poly.pdbx_strand_id
1 'polypeptide(L)'
;YWNTWVYKPKAGMTEQFEKAAGKKTKKFNSSKDNTSVTFKVVTGANSGQYVRMMPWQSSSDYDKDKSEELKYWQDNVAEYADAIGGSQRWARMKWGDMNIKEGEGPSKYLNQTDYLVKSDRWDDFRRWLDRIGDIYGERVPEHRRIILSMVSGGNWNLTTTFIGFDKHGRTPNEFDTTWEQDYNKKFGANAWNYDLTAYHASIEMIVGQQTQSLELVESMLPNMD
;
A
#
# COMPACT_ATOMS: atom_id res chain seq x y z
N TYR A 1 -0.15 -4.24 12.34
CA TYR A 1 0.50 -4.85 11.15
C TYR A 1 -0.45 -4.86 9.96
N TRP A 2 0.13 -5.08 8.79
CA TRP A 2 -0.57 -5.38 7.55
C TRP A 2 -0.02 -6.69 7.00
N ASN A 3 -0.89 -7.51 6.40
CA ASN A 3 -0.45 -8.68 5.63
C ASN A 3 -0.80 -8.46 4.17
N THR A 4 0.09 -8.84 3.28
CA THR A 4 -0.15 -8.79 1.84
C THR A 4 0.17 -10.12 1.18
N TRP A 5 -0.58 -10.43 0.13
CA TRP A 5 -0.38 -11.56 -0.78
C TRP A 5 -0.56 -11.08 -2.20
N VAL A 6 0.25 -11.60 -3.10
CA VAL A 6 0.15 -11.29 -4.52
C VAL A 6 -0.29 -12.54 -5.26
N TYR A 7 -1.26 -12.39 -6.14
CA TYR A 7 -1.80 -13.48 -6.98
C TYR A 7 -1.82 -13.05 -8.44
N LYS A 8 -1.57 -14.02 -9.32
CA LYS A 8 -1.74 -13.88 -10.76
C LYS A 8 -2.80 -14.87 -11.23
N PRO A 9 -3.97 -14.40 -11.71
CA PRO A 9 -4.95 -15.32 -12.31
C PRO A 9 -4.34 -16.11 -13.47
N LYS A 10 -4.68 -17.38 -13.56
CA LYS A 10 -4.32 -18.21 -14.70
C LYS A 10 -4.98 -17.69 -15.97
N ALA A 11 -4.42 -18.00 -17.12
CA ALA A 11 -4.93 -17.55 -18.41
C ALA A 11 -6.42 -17.88 -18.56
N GLY A 12 -7.25 -16.85 -18.82
CA GLY A 12 -8.69 -16.99 -18.98
C GLY A 12 -9.49 -17.17 -17.68
N MET A 13 -8.85 -17.16 -16.49
CA MET A 13 -9.51 -17.42 -15.19
C MET A 13 -9.73 -16.17 -14.33
N THR A 14 -9.60 -14.97 -14.89
CA THR A 14 -9.72 -13.73 -14.13
C THR A 14 -11.09 -13.58 -13.45
N GLU A 15 -12.18 -13.78 -14.18
CA GLU A 15 -13.55 -13.70 -13.62
C GLU A 15 -13.81 -14.74 -12.54
N GLN A 16 -13.36 -15.99 -12.76
CA GLN A 16 -13.49 -17.08 -11.81
C GLN A 16 -12.72 -16.75 -10.52
N PHE A 17 -11.48 -16.25 -10.65
CA PHE A 17 -10.69 -15.83 -9.53
C PHE A 17 -11.37 -14.70 -8.73
N GLU A 18 -11.82 -13.63 -9.39
CA GLU A 18 -12.49 -12.51 -8.71
C GLU A 18 -13.75 -12.97 -8.00
N LYS A 19 -14.58 -13.78 -8.65
CA LYS A 19 -15.81 -14.31 -8.08
C LYS A 19 -15.55 -15.23 -6.88
N ALA A 20 -14.59 -16.14 -6.98
CA ALA A 20 -14.27 -17.09 -5.92
C ALA A 20 -13.62 -16.41 -4.72
N ALA A 21 -12.62 -15.56 -4.96
CA ALA A 21 -11.95 -14.79 -3.92
C ALA A 21 -12.88 -13.75 -3.25
N GLY A 22 -13.80 -13.14 -4.00
CA GLY A 22 -14.85 -12.27 -3.47
C GLY A 22 -15.80 -13.02 -2.54
N LYS A 23 -16.26 -14.22 -2.90
CA LYS A 23 -17.07 -15.07 -2.00
C LYS A 23 -16.32 -15.41 -0.72
N LYS A 24 -15.03 -15.76 -0.83
CA LYS A 24 -14.18 -16.03 0.33
C LYS A 24 -14.06 -14.79 1.22
N THR A 25 -13.83 -13.63 0.65
CA THR A 25 -13.74 -12.37 1.40
C THR A 25 -15.04 -12.08 2.16
N LYS A 26 -16.19 -12.19 1.51
CA LYS A 26 -17.50 -11.99 2.14
C LYS A 26 -17.79 -13.00 3.25
N LYS A 27 -17.33 -14.24 3.12
CA LYS A 27 -17.55 -15.28 4.12
C LYS A 27 -16.66 -15.10 5.36
N PHE A 28 -15.38 -14.75 5.19
CA PHE A 28 -14.38 -14.82 6.28
C PHE A 28 -13.79 -13.47 6.66
N ASN A 29 -13.92 -12.45 5.83
CA ASN A 29 -13.20 -11.18 6.00
C ASN A 29 -14.11 -9.95 5.99
N SER A 30 -15.33 -10.10 6.54
CA SER A 30 -16.31 -9.00 6.64
C SER A 30 -16.38 -8.36 8.02
N SER A 31 -15.56 -8.78 8.98
CA SER A 31 -15.49 -8.11 10.29
C SER A 31 -14.39 -7.04 10.30
N LYS A 32 -14.55 -6.01 11.13
CA LYS A 32 -13.58 -4.93 11.28
C LYS A 32 -12.16 -5.44 11.57
N ASP A 33 -12.05 -6.48 12.40
CA ASP A 33 -10.77 -7.04 12.84
C ASP A 33 -10.17 -8.05 11.86
N ASN A 34 -10.91 -8.44 10.82
CA ASN A 34 -10.48 -9.40 9.83
C ASN A 34 -10.83 -8.95 8.40
N THR A 35 -10.77 -7.66 8.15
CA THR A 35 -11.06 -7.09 6.83
C THR A 35 -9.97 -7.43 5.83
N SER A 36 -10.36 -7.82 4.62
CA SER A 36 -9.45 -7.99 3.48
C SER A 36 -9.91 -7.14 2.31
N VAL A 37 -8.99 -6.37 1.74
CA VAL A 37 -9.21 -5.60 0.52
C VAL A 37 -8.32 -6.11 -0.60
N THR A 38 -8.77 -5.99 -1.82
CA THR A 38 -8.04 -6.47 -3.00
C THR A 38 -7.93 -5.37 -4.03
N PHE A 39 -6.71 -5.18 -4.53
CA PHE A 39 -6.40 -4.27 -5.62
C PHE A 39 -5.83 -5.04 -6.80
N LYS A 40 -6.16 -4.61 -8.01
CA LYS A 40 -5.56 -5.09 -9.26
C LYS A 40 -4.48 -4.12 -9.69
N VAL A 41 -3.31 -4.62 -10.00
CA VAL A 41 -2.22 -3.83 -10.59
C VAL A 41 -2.58 -3.53 -12.04
N VAL A 42 -2.64 -2.24 -12.40
CA VAL A 42 -3.07 -1.80 -13.73
C VAL A 42 -1.94 -1.24 -14.58
N THR A 43 -0.79 -0.90 -13.98
CA THR A 43 0.39 -0.42 -14.70
C THR A 43 1.66 -1.17 -14.32
N GLY A 44 2.69 -1.10 -15.17
CA GLY A 44 4.02 -1.66 -14.91
C GLY A 44 4.13 -3.16 -15.20
N ALA A 45 5.27 -3.75 -14.86
CA ALA A 45 5.61 -5.15 -15.15
C ALA A 45 4.68 -6.15 -14.44
N ASN A 46 4.06 -5.74 -13.35
CA ASN A 46 3.14 -6.57 -12.55
C ASN A 46 1.68 -6.41 -12.97
N SER A 47 1.39 -5.71 -14.07
CA SER A 47 0.02 -5.50 -14.55
C SER A 47 -0.73 -6.82 -14.69
N GLY A 48 -1.98 -6.83 -14.21
CA GLY A 48 -2.84 -8.02 -14.15
C GLY A 48 -2.65 -8.90 -12.92
N GLN A 49 -1.68 -8.60 -12.04
CA GLN A 49 -1.61 -9.23 -10.72
C GLN A 49 -2.61 -8.57 -9.75
N TYR A 50 -2.92 -9.28 -8.68
CA TYR A 50 -3.83 -8.85 -7.61
C TYR A 50 -3.08 -8.82 -6.30
N VAL A 51 -3.12 -7.67 -5.62
CA VAL A 51 -2.58 -7.49 -4.28
C VAL A 51 -3.73 -7.56 -3.28
N ARG A 52 -3.75 -8.60 -2.47
CA ARG A 52 -4.71 -8.75 -1.36
C ARG A 52 -4.04 -8.26 -0.08
N MET A 53 -4.75 -7.42 0.66
CA MET A 53 -4.24 -6.79 1.87
C MET A 53 -5.19 -7.05 3.03
N MET A 54 -4.64 -7.41 4.19
CA MET A 54 -5.35 -7.42 5.47
C MET A 54 -4.73 -6.34 6.35
N PRO A 55 -5.35 -5.16 6.41
CA PRO A 55 -4.88 -4.05 7.22
C PRO A 55 -5.22 -4.23 8.70
N TRP A 56 -4.61 -3.43 9.55
CA TRP A 56 -4.96 -3.23 10.96
C TRP A 56 -4.85 -4.48 11.84
N GLN A 57 -4.00 -5.44 11.49
CA GLN A 57 -3.78 -6.63 12.28
C GLN A 57 -3.01 -6.31 13.56
N SER A 58 -3.45 -6.87 14.68
CA SER A 58 -2.71 -6.90 15.95
C SER A 58 -1.76 -8.11 16.02
N SER A 59 -0.91 -8.16 17.01
CA SER A 59 -0.05 -9.35 17.21
C SER A 59 -0.89 -10.61 17.52
N SER A 60 -1.97 -10.47 18.30
CA SER A 60 -2.85 -11.57 18.67
C SER A 60 -3.67 -12.15 17.50
N ASP A 61 -3.81 -11.42 16.39
CA ASP A 61 -4.49 -11.95 15.20
C ASP A 61 -3.71 -13.08 14.52
N TYR A 62 -2.41 -13.19 14.81
CA TYR A 62 -1.57 -14.28 14.30
C TYR A 62 -1.71 -15.58 15.11
N ASP A 63 -2.28 -15.51 16.31
CA ASP A 63 -2.53 -16.67 17.15
C ASP A 63 -3.91 -17.29 16.86
N LYS A 64 -4.76 -16.61 16.07
CA LYS A 64 -6.08 -17.12 15.69
C LYS A 64 -5.98 -18.30 14.73
N ASP A 65 -6.77 -19.33 15.00
CA ASP A 65 -6.91 -20.45 14.04
C ASP A 65 -7.60 -19.96 12.76
N LYS A 66 -6.93 -20.12 11.64
CA LYS A 66 -7.41 -19.79 10.30
C LYS A 66 -7.53 -21.04 9.39
N SER A 67 -7.52 -22.21 9.98
CA SER A 67 -7.53 -23.49 9.24
C SER A 67 -8.74 -23.62 8.32
N GLU A 68 -9.96 -23.24 8.77
CA GLU A 68 -11.17 -23.25 7.94
C GLU A 68 -11.07 -22.27 6.76
N GLU A 69 -10.56 -21.06 7.01
CA GLU A 69 -10.36 -20.02 5.99
C GLU A 69 -9.35 -20.47 4.94
N LEU A 70 -8.22 -21.07 5.37
CA LEU A 70 -7.18 -21.61 4.49
C LEU A 70 -7.70 -22.79 3.68
N LYS A 71 -8.43 -23.72 4.32
CA LYS A 71 -9.04 -24.84 3.61
C LYS A 71 -10.02 -24.35 2.55
N TYR A 72 -10.86 -23.39 2.88
CA TYR A 72 -11.80 -22.81 1.90
C TYR A 72 -11.06 -22.20 0.70
N TRP A 73 -9.94 -21.50 0.94
CA TRP A 73 -9.11 -20.95 -0.12
C TRP A 73 -8.59 -22.05 -1.04
N GLN A 74 -8.01 -23.12 -0.47
CA GLN A 74 -7.47 -24.24 -1.24
C GLN A 74 -8.54 -24.93 -2.08
N ASP A 75 -9.71 -25.16 -1.49
CA ASP A 75 -10.79 -25.91 -2.14
C ASP A 75 -11.56 -25.10 -3.20
N ASN A 76 -11.54 -23.74 -3.13
CA ASN A 76 -12.46 -22.94 -3.93
C ASN A 76 -11.80 -21.78 -4.72
N VAL A 77 -10.56 -21.41 -4.43
CA VAL A 77 -9.92 -20.24 -5.03
C VAL A 77 -8.58 -20.56 -5.69
N ALA A 78 -7.78 -21.40 -5.08
CA ALA A 78 -6.40 -21.69 -5.49
C ALA A 78 -6.28 -22.26 -6.91
N GLU A 79 -7.31 -22.93 -7.41
CA GLU A 79 -7.32 -23.45 -8.78
C GLU A 79 -7.29 -22.34 -9.87
N TYR A 80 -7.77 -21.12 -9.55
CA TYR A 80 -7.93 -20.02 -10.51
C TYR A 80 -6.75 -19.05 -10.58
N ALA A 81 -5.85 -19.06 -9.60
CA ALA A 81 -4.71 -18.14 -9.59
C ALA A 81 -3.48 -18.75 -8.90
N ASP A 82 -2.31 -18.35 -9.38
CA ASP A 82 -1.03 -18.70 -8.78
C ASP A 82 -0.62 -17.63 -7.76
N ALA A 83 -0.11 -18.05 -6.61
CA ALA A 83 0.50 -17.16 -5.65
C ALA A 83 1.88 -16.71 -6.16
N ILE A 84 2.15 -15.40 -6.12
CA ILE A 84 3.44 -14.83 -6.49
C ILE A 84 4.22 -14.56 -5.20
N GLY A 85 5.16 -15.44 -4.90
CA GLY A 85 5.88 -15.41 -3.62
C GLY A 85 5.04 -15.88 -2.43
N GLY A 86 5.49 -15.53 -1.22
CA GLY A 86 4.82 -15.85 0.03
C GLY A 86 3.99 -14.68 0.57
N SER A 87 3.39 -14.89 1.75
CA SER A 87 2.80 -13.79 2.51
C SER A 87 3.88 -12.83 3.02
N GLN A 88 3.55 -11.55 3.02
CA GLN A 88 4.43 -10.51 3.56
C GLN A 88 3.74 -9.85 4.74
N ARG A 89 4.49 -9.61 5.80
CA ARG A 89 4.04 -8.86 6.98
C ARG A 89 4.76 -7.53 7.05
N TRP A 90 3.99 -6.49 7.29
CA TRP A 90 4.44 -5.10 7.30
C TRP A 90 4.07 -4.41 8.60
N ALA A 91 4.95 -3.56 9.09
CA ALA A 91 4.65 -2.61 10.16
C ALA A 91 4.22 -1.26 9.54
N ARG A 92 3.08 -0.72 10.00
CA ARG A 92 2.65 0.63 9.60
C ARG A 92 3.52 1.68 10.29
N MET A 93 4.06 2.58 9.51
CA MET A 93 4.85 3.72 9.97
C MET A 93 3.94 4.93 10.18
N LYS A 94 3.30 5.04 11.34
CA LYS A 94 2.29 6.08 11.65
C LYS A 94 2.79 7.51 11.44
N TRP A 95 4.08 7.77 11.62
CA TRP A 95 4.69 9.07 11.37
C TRP A 95 4.58 9.49 9.89
N GLY A 96 4.47 8.55 8.99
CA GLY A 96 4.37 8.80 7.56
C GLY A 96 2.93 8.82 7.03
N ASP A 97 1.94 8.65 7.88
CA ASP A 97 0.53 8.73 7.49
C ASP A 97 0.17 10.17 7.09
N MET A 98 -0.70 10.29 6.10
CA MET A 98 -1.19 11.57 5.62
C MET A 98 -2.68 11.46 5.33
N ASN A 99 -3.47 12.36 5.91
CA ASN A 99 -4.92 12.49 5.68
C ASN A 99 -5.72 11.19 5.93
N ILE A 100 -5.23 10.30 6.81
CA ILE A 100 -5.94 9.07 7.18
C ILE A 100 -6.97 9.40 8.25
N LYS A 101 -8.24 9.11 7.97
CA LYS A 101 -9.33 9.25 8.94
C LYS A 101 -9.81 7.87 9.39
N GLU A 102 -10.16 7.76 10.66
CA GLU A 102 -10.70 6.52 11.21
C GLU A 102 -12.06 6.21 10.58
N GLY A 103 -12.27 4.95 10.21
CA GLY A 103 -13.53 4.48 9.63
C GLY A 103 -13.69 4.73 8.12
N GLU A 104 -12.75 5.42 7.48
CA GLU A 104 -12.78 5.52 6.02
C GLU A 104 -12.48 4.17 5.35
N GLY A 105 -13.25 3.88 4.30
CA GLY A 105 -13.01 2.74 3.41
C GLY A 105 -11.72 2.88 2.61
N PRO A 106 -11.34 1.84 1.85
CA PRO A 106 -10.17 1.89 0.97
C PRO A 106 -10.39 2.93 -0.14
N SER A 107 -9.31 3.60 -0.57
CA SER A 107 -9.34 4.44 -1.76
C SER A 107 -9.59 3.60 -3.01
N LYS A 108 -10.23 4.19 -4.01
CA LYS A 108 -10.50 3.52 -5.30
C LYS A 108 -9.21 3.20 -6.05
N TYR A 109 -8.24 4.11 -6.00
CA TYR A 109 -6.94 3.97 -6.66
C TYR A 109 -5.81 4.09 -5.66
N LEU A 110 -4.72 3.36 -5.90
CA LEU A 110 -3.47 3.48 -5.16
C LEU A 110 -2.31 3.65 -6.14
N ASN A 111 -1.38 4.55 -5.82
CA ASN A 111 -0.04 4.51 -6.37
C ASN A 111 0.88 3.91 -5.31
N GLN A 112 1.54 2.82 -5.67
CA GLN A 112 2.50 2.10 -4.81
C GLN A 112 3.91 2.37 -5.30
N THR A 113 4.81 2.67 -4.37
CA THR A 113 6.25 2.74 -4.63
C THR A 113 7.00 1.97 -3.55
N ASP A 114 7.86 1.06 -3.99
CA ASP A 114 8.67 0.23 -3.11
C ASP A 114 10.12 0.73 -3.13
N TYR A 115 10.71 0.86 -1.95
CA TYR A 115 12.07 1.38 -1.73
C TYR A 115 12.92 0.37 -0.99
N LEU A 116 14.15 0.17 -1.45
CA LEU A 116 15.19 -0.46 -0.65
C LEU A 116 15.99 0.66 0.02
N VAL A 117 15.84 0.77 1.35
CA VAL A 117 16.41 1.86 2.14
C VAL A 117 17.72 1.40 2.79
N LYS A 118 18.77 2.21 2.69
CA LYS A 118 20.04 1.95 3.39
C LYS A 118 19.85 2.03 4.90
N SER A 119 20.29 1.01 5.62
CA SER A 119 20.06 0.89 7.06
C SER A 119 20.70 1.99 7.90
N ASP A 120 21.85 2.50 7.45
CA ASP A 120 22.59 3.59 8.09
C ASP A 120 22.06 4.99 7.79
N ARG A 121 21.05 5.09 6.89
CA ARG A 121 20.45 6.35 6.45
C ARG A 121 18.93 6.40 6.58
N TRP A 122 18.38 5.55 7.44
CA TRP A 122 16.93 5.49 7.67
C TRP A 122 16.35 6.83 8.13
N ASP A 123 17.06 7.59 8.95
CA ASP A 123 16.59 8.87 9.46
C ASP A 123 16.49 9.94 8.37
N ASP A 124 17.37 9.91 7.36
CA ASP A 124 17.30 10.80 6.20
C ASP A 124 16.06 10.49 5.34
N PHE A 125 15.82 9.19 5.08
CA PHE A 125 14.63 8.71 4.37
C PHE A 125 13.35 9.11 5.10
N ARG A 126 13.29 8.84 6.41
CA ARG A 126 12.15 9.17 7.26
C ARG A 126 11.87 10.67 7.26
N ARG A 127 12.89 11.49 7.50
CA ARG A 127 12.74 12.95 7.59
C ARG A 127 12.15 13.53 6.31
N TRP A 128 12.64 13.09 5.15
CA TRP A 128 12.09 13.53 3.88
C TRP A 128 10.63 13.13 3.71
N LEU A 129 10.30 11.85 3.90
CA LEU A 129 8.93 11.38 3.73
C LEU A 129 7.95 12.03 4.70
N ASP A 130 8.36 12.24 5.94
CA ASP A 130 7.56 12.93 6.94
C ASP A 130 7.24 14.36 6.48
N ARG A 131 8.27 15.14 6.22
CA ARG A 131 8.16 16.56 5.84
C ARG A 131 7.45 16.78 4.50
N ILE A 132 7.78 16.01 3.47
CA ILE A 132 7.10 16.12 2.17
C ILE A 132 5.64 15.68 2.27
N GLY A 133 5.32 14.76 3.19
CA GLY A 133 3.95 14.37 3.46
C GLY A 133 3.09 15.49 3.98
N ASP A 134 3.64 16.31 4.86
CA ASP A 134 2.97 17.50 5.35
C ASP A 134 2.59 18.46 4.21
N ILE A 135 3.56 18.77 3.34
CA ILE A 135 3.32 19.65 2.19
C ILE A 135 2.34 19.02 1.20
N TYR A 136 2.49 17.72 0.93
CA TYR A 136 1.59 17.01 0.02
C TYR A 136 0.16 17.00 0.57
N GLY A 137 -0.03 16.72 1.86
CA GLY A 137 -1.34 16.67 2.49
C GLY A 137 -2.05 18.01 2.52
N GLU A 138 -1.32 19.12 2.65
CA GLU A 138 -1.86 20.49 2.57
C GLU A 138 -2.29 20.84 1.13
N ARG A 139 -1.50 20.41 0.12
CA ARG A 139 -1.79 20.68 -1.30
C ARG A 139 -2.92 19.84 -1.85
N VAL A 140 -3.00 18.57 -1.45
CA VAL A 140 -3.95 17.60 -1.99
C VAL A 140 -4.63 16.86 -0.83
N PRO A 141 -5.53 17.53 -0.08
CA PRO A 141 -6.14 17.00 1.13
C PRO A 141 -7.04 15.78 0.88
N GLU A 142 -7.48 15.54 -0.36
CA GLU A 142 -8.22 14.37 -0.77
C GLU A 142 -7.35 13.12 -0.96
N HIS A 143 -6.03 13.27 -1.06
CA HIS A 143 -5.12 12.13 -1.14
C HIS A 143 -4.74 11.64 0.26
N ARG A 144 -4.56 10.33 0.37
CA ARG A 144 -4.18 9.65 1.60
C ARG A 144 -2.85 8.92 1.40
N ARG A 145 -1.99 8.90 2.40
CA ARG A 145 -0.74 8.14 2.33
C ARG A 145 -0.62 7.21 3.51
N ILE A 146 -0.16 5.98 3.23
CA ILE A 146 0.29 5.01 4.22
C ILE A 146 1.69 4.57 3.84
N ILE A 147 2.56 4.43 4.85
CA ILE A 147 3.90 3.89 4.71
C ILE A 147 4.00 2.60 5.51
N LEU A 148 4.50 1.55 4.88
CA LEU A 148 4.70 0.24 5.48
C LEU A 148 6.17 -0.15 5.36
N SER A 149 6.75 -0.70 6.44
CA SER A 149 8.10 -1.26 6.46
C SER A 149 8.03 -2.77 6.67
N MET A 150 8.88 -3.52 5.96
CA MET A 150 8.91 -4.98 6.01
C MET A 150 9.24 -5.49 7.41
N VAL A 151 8.45 -6.46 7.87
CA VAL A 151 8.72 -7.21 9.12
C VAL A 151 9.16 -8.62 8.79
N SER A 152 8.48 -9.29 7.84
CA SER A 152 8.84 -10.64 7.39
C SER A 152 8.25 -10.95 6.02
N GLY A 153 8.84 -11.92 5.33
CA GLY A 153 8.41 -12.33 4.00
C GLY A 153 9.10 -11.61 2.86
N GLY A 154 10.16 -10.86 3.16
CA GLY A 154 10.97 -10.15 2.17
C GLY A 154 12.23 -9.53 2.77
N ASN A 155 12.85 -8.61 2.04
CA ASN A 155 14.02 -7.90 2.53
C ASN A 155 13.59 -6.92 3.65
N TRP A 156 14.25 -6.99 4.80
CA TRP A 156 13.94 -6.17 5.96
C TRP A 156 14.13 -4.65 5.73
N ASN A 157 14.96 -4.26 4.74
CA ASN A 157 15.14 -2.88 4.32
C ASN A 157 14.05 -2.38 3.36
N LEU A 158 13.08 -3.23 3.00
CA LEU A 158 12.03 -2.88 2.07
C LEU A 158 10.97 -2.03 2.76
N THR A 159 10.68 -0.89 2.16
CA THR A 159 9.60 0.02 2.55
C THR A 159 8.70 0.27 1.36
N THR A 160 7.40 0.24 1.56
CA THR A 160 6.43 0.59 0.53
C THR A 160 5.59 1.79 0.95
N THR A 161 5.31 2.66 0.00
CA THR A 161 4.37 3.77 0.17
C THR A 161 3.16 3.55 -0.71
N PHE A 162 1.97 3.81 -0.17
CA PHE A 162 0.72 3.85 -0.89
C PHE A 162 0.15 5.26 -0.83
N ILE A 163 -0.07 5.88 -1.99
CA ILE A 163 -0.86 7.12 -2.13
C ILE A 163 -2.23 6.73 -2.66
N GLY A 164 -3.27 6.92 -1.85
CA GLY A 164 -4.64 6.59 -2.19
C GLY A 164 -5.44 7.82 -2.61
N PHE A 165 -6.31 7.67 -3.63
CA PHE A 165 -7.21 8.70 -4.13
C PHE A 165 -8.43 8.07 -4.80
N ASP A 166 -9.53 8.83 -4.88
CA ASP A 166 -10.80 8.33 -5.42
C ASP A 166 -11.12 8.90 -6.82
N LYS A 167 -10.42 9.95 -7.23
CA LYS A 167 -10.58 10.61 -8.54
C LYS A 167 -9.23 11.04 -9.10
N HIS A 168 -9.04 10.84 -10.39
CA HIS A 168 -7.90 11.37 -11.15
C HIS A 168 -8.10 12.85 -11.51
N GLY A 169 -8.30 13.72 -10.54
CA GLY A 169 -8.80 15.06 -10.83
C GLY A 169 -7.85 16.21 -10.57
N ARG A 170 -6.95 16.12 -9.63
CA ARG A 170 -6.00 17.20 -9.35
C ARG A 170 -4.58 16.73 -9.53
N THR A 171 -3.82 17.52 -10.28
CA THR A 171 -2.37 17.37 -10.26
C THR A 171 -1.80 18.29 -9.16
N PRO A 172 -0.81 17.80 -8.37
CA PRO A 172 -0.17 18.61 -7.33
C PRO A 172 0.55 19.87 -7.83
N ASN A 173 0.49 20.15 -9.12
CA ASN A 173 1.23 21.23 -9.79
C ASN A 173 0.37 22.47 -10.09
N GLU A 174 -0.92 22.47 -9.75
CA GLU A 174 -1.84 23.61 -9.99
C GLU A 174 -1.88 24.57 -8.80
N PHE A 175 -0.71 24.99 -8.30
CA PHE A 175 -0.58 25.91 -7.18
C PHE A 175 0.28 27.11 -7.56
N ASP A 176 0.00 28.27 -6.97
CA ASP A 176 0.76 29.52 -7.16
C ASP A 176 2.21 29.42 -6.65
N THR A 177 2.49 28.44 -5.78
CA THR A 177 3.81 28.20 -5.21
C THR A 177 4.39 26.87 -5.67
N THR A 178 5.73 26.77 -5.73
CA THR A 178 6.42 25.52 -5.97
C THR A 178 6.50 24.66 -4.71
N TRP A 179 6.77 23.35 -4.87
CA TRP A 179 7.04 22.45 -3.76
C TRP A 179 8.20 22.91 -2.88
N GLU A 180 9.27 23.37 -3.49
CA GLU A 180 10.44 23.89 -2.79
C GLU A 180 10.11 25.15 -1.98
N GLN A 181 9.30 26.06 -2.53
CA GLN A 181 8.89 27.27 -1.82
C GLN A 181 8.10 26.94 -0.56
N ASP A 182 7.10 26.05 -0.65
CA ASP A 182 6.30 25.66 0.51
C ASP A 182 7.13 24.88 1.54
N TYR A 183 7.98 23.98 1.07
CA TYR A 183 8.87 23.22 1.94
C TYR A 183 9.83 24.13 2.70
N ASN A 184 10.52 25.02 2.00
CA ASN A 184 11.47 25.94 2.61
C ASN A 184 10.78 26.95 3.54
N LYS A 185 9.56 27.39 3.22
CA LYS A 185 8.75 28.22 4.10
C LYS A 185 8.43 27.51 5.42
N LYS A 186 8.14 26.22 5.39
CA LYS A 186 7.72 25.45 6.57
C LYS A 186 8.92 24.96 7.40
N PHE A 187 10.00 24.51 6.76
CA PHE A 187 11.10 23.81 7.41
C PHE A 187 12.43 24.58 7.45
N GLY A 188 12.47 25.77 6.87
CA GLY A 188 13.62 26.67 6.88
C GLY A 188 14.30 26.82 5.52
N ALA A 189 15.08 27.87 5.38
CA ALA A 189 15.79 28.17 4.14
C ALA A 189 16.68 27.01 3.69
N ASN A 190 16.59 26.65 2.42
CA ASN A 190 17.36 25.57 1.79
C ASN A 190 17.08 24.13 2.33
N ALA A 191 16.06 23.96 3.18
CA ALA A 191 15.69 22.66 3.73
C ALA A 191 15.33 21.65 2.63
N TRP A 192 14.66 22.08 1.56
CA TRP A 192 14.33 21.25 0.40
C TRP A 192 15.57 20.57 -0.18
N ASN A 193 16.58 21.35 -0.57
CA ASN A 193 17.76 20.80 -1.23
C ASN A 193 18.56 19.88 -0.31
N TYR A 194 18.67 20.24 0.97
CA TYR A 194 19.36 19.43 1.98
C TYR A 194 18.66 18.08 2.17
N ASP A 195 17.35 18.10 2.43
CA ASP A 195 16.60 16.88 2.73
C ASP A 195 16.40 16.00 1.50
N LEU A 196 16.17 16.58 0.33
CA LEU A 196 16.05 15.82 -0.92
C LEU A 196 17.37 15.12 -1.29
N THR A 197 18.51 15.80 -1.11
CA THR A 197 19.83 15.19 -1.34
C THR A 197 20.07 14.03 -0.38
N ALA A 198 19.77 14.21 0.90
CA ALA A 198 19.92 13.18 1.92
C ALA A 198 18.97 11.98 1.66
N TYR A 199 17.74 12.25 1.23
CA TYR A 199 16.77 11.24 0.82
C TYR A 199 17.27 10.41 -0.35
N HIS A 200 17.75 11.04 -1.44
CA HIS A 200 18.30 10.30 -2.58
C HIS A 200 19.50 9.43 -2.16
N ALA A 201 20.35 9.95 -1.28
CA ALA A 201 21.49 9.18 -0.76
C ALA A 201 21.09 8.02 0.14
N SER A 202 19.88 8.05 0.74
CA SER A 202 19.35 7.02 1.64
C SER A 202 18.75 5.81 0.92
N ILE A 203 18.46 5.92 -0.37
CA ILE A 203 17.84 4.86 -1.16
C ILE A 203 18.93 4.05 -1.85
N GLU A 204 18.92 2.72 -1.67
CA GLU A 204 19.75 1.81 -2.47
C GLU A 204 19.15 1.62 -3.85
N MET A 205 17.84 1.33 -3.88
CA MET A 205 17.09 1.07 -5.10
C MET A 205 15.60 1.35 -4.88
N ILE A 206 14.95 1.90 -5.88
CA ILE A 206 13.50 1.84 -6.03
C ILE A 206 13.18 0.49 -6.67
N VAL A 207 12.47 -0.37 -5.96
CA VAL A 207 12.26 -1.77 -6.33
C VAL A 207 11.15 -1.90 -7.36
N GLY A 208 11.28 -2.87 -8.22
CA GLY A 208 10.31 -3.18 -9.26
C GLY A 208 10.28 -2.13 -10.36
N GLN A 209 9.12 -1.58 -10.64
CA GLN A 209 8.89 -0.58 -11.69
C GLN A 209 8.81 0.84 -11.13
N GLN A 210 9.53 1.15 -10.07
CA GLN A 210 9.49 2.43 -9.37
C GLN A 210 8.12 2.71 -8.74
N THR A 211 7.09 2.95 -9.57
CA THR A 211 5.72 3.16 -9.11
C THR A 211 4.77 2.34 -9.97
N GLN A 212 3.86 1.63 -9.34
CA GLN A 212 2.77 0.94 -10.02
C GLN A 212 1.42 1.48 -9.53
N SER A 213 0.43 1.53 -10.42
CA SER A 213 -0.92 1.94 -10.09
C SER A 213 -1.79 0.70 -9.87
N LEU A 214 -2.63 0.79 -8.85
CA LEU A 214 -3.56 -0.27 -8.46
C LEU A 214 -4.98 0.30 -8.45
N GLU A 215 -5.94 -0.53 -8.82
CA GLU A 215 -7.36 -0.22 -8.78
C GLU A 215 -8.08 -1.20 -7.85
N LEU A 216 -8.96 -0.66 -7.00
CA LEU A 216 -9.78 -1.45 -6.07
C LEU A 216 -10.71 -2.39 -6.82
N VAL A 217 -10.74 -3.65 -6.43
CA VAL A 217 -11.65 -4.65 -7.00
C VAL A 217 -12.92 -4.69 -6.17
N GLU A 218 -13.92 -3.88 -6.53
CA GLU A 218 -15.16 -3.70 -5.77
C GLU A 218 -15.93 -5.01 -5.57
N SER A 219 -15.90 -5.92 -6.56
CA SER A 219 -16.54 -7.24 -6.46
C SER A 219 -15.96 -8.13 -5.34
N MET A 220 -14.75 -7.82 -4.90
CA MET A 220 -14.02 -8.55 -3.87
C MET A 220 -14.03 -7.84 -2.50
N LEU A 221 -14.79 -6.76 -2.35
CA LEU A 221 -14.94 -6.10 -1.06
C LEU A 221 -15.71 -6.98 -0.06
N PRO A 222 -15.39 -6.87 1.25
CA PRO A 222 -16.20 -7.48 2.30
C PRO A 222 -17.60 -6.86 2.38
N ASN A 223 -18.54 -7.57 2.96
CA ASN A 223 -19.81 -6.97 3.37
C ASN A 223 -19.49 -6.10 4.60
N MET A 224 -19.58 -4.79 4.43
CA MET A 224 -19.45 -3.83 5.54
C MET A 224 -20.88 -3.48 5.97
N ASP A 225 -21.39 -4.19 6.97
CA ASP A 225 -22.65 -3.85 7.66
C ASP A 225 -22.39 -2.78 8.74
#